data_da704531bd2710473e127de9384ea79c
#
_entry.id   da704531bd2710473e127de9384ea79c
#
_cell.length_a   1.000
_cell.length_b   1.000
_cell.length_c   1.000
_cell.angle_alpha   90.00
_cell.angle_beta   90.00
_cell.angle_gamma   90.00
#
_symmetry.space_group_name_H-M   'P 1'
#
loop_
_entity.id
_entity.type
_entity.pdbx_description
1 polymer ?
#
loop_
_entity_poly.entity_id
_entity_poly.type
_entity_poly.pdbx_seq_one_letter_code
_entity_poly.pdbx_strand_id
1 'polypeptide(L)'
;MILYFSGTGNSKYVAKRIADALGDALVNLNDRIKASDTSPVETDERLIIVTPTYAWRIPRVVRDWLRKTELRGAKRSWFVMTCGSEIGNADKYNRELCTEKGLSCMGTAQIVMPENYIAMFSAPQADKARQIVAKAKPDIDRAIAAIQAGECFAPTRNNLYDRLMSGPVNPIFYKFFVKANAFTASGAC
;
A
#
# COMPACT_ATOMS: atom_id res chain seq x y z
N MET A 1 -13.70 -6.98 -0.14
CA MET A 1 -13.59 -5.51 0.16
C MET A 1 -12.18 -5.02 -0.07
N ILE A 2 -12.03 -3.76 -0.50
CA ILE A 2 -10.72 -3.13 -0.75
C ILE A 2 -10.55 -1.90 0.14
N LEU A 3 -9.50 -1.90 0.97
CA LEU A 3 -9.06 -0.74 1.75
C LEU A 3 -7.90 -0.08 1.01
N TYR A 4 -7.99 1.22 0.71
CA TYR A 4 -6.89 1.91 0.07
C TYR A 4 -6.48 3.20 0.78
N PHE A 5 -5.18 3.48 0.74
CA PHE A 5 -4.60 4.77 1.12
C PHE A 5 -3.82 5.34 -0.05
N SER A 6 -4.00 6.63 -0.35
CA SER A 6 -3.32 7.26 -1.48
C SER A 6 -3.01 8.73 -1.17
N GLY A 7 -1.76 9.14 -1.35
CA GLY A 7 -1.34 10.54 -1.25
C GLY A 7 -1.62 11.33 -2.54
N THR A 8 -1.20 10.80 -3.69
CA THR A 8 -1.19 11.51 -4.98
C THR A 8 -2.01 10.84 -6.09
N GLY A 9 -2.73 9.77 -5.78
CA GLY A 9 -3.63 9.10 -6.72
C GLY A 9 -3.14 7.76 -7.27
N ASN A 10 -1.85 7.42 -7.23
CA ASN A 10 -1.32 6.15 -7.76
C ASN A 10 -2.02 4.93 -7.16
N SER A 11 -2.04 4.81 -5.84
CA SER A 11 -2.69 3.68 -5.16
C SER A 11 -4.21 3.70 -5.35
N LYS A 12 -4.84 4.89 -5.41
CA LYS A 12 -6.28 5.02 -5.72
C LYS A 12 -6.60 4.47 -7.12
N TYR A 13 -5.76 4.77 -8.11
CA TYR A 13 -5.93 4.24 -9.47
C TYR A 13 -5.88 2.71 -9.49
N VAL A 14 -4.88 2.13 -8.82
CA VAL A 14 -4.74 0.67 -8.73
C VAL A 14 -5.91 0.05 -7.98
N ALA A 15 -6.29 0.61 -6.82
CA ALA A 15 -7.40 0.13 -6.01
C ALA A 15 -8.73 0.17 -6.77
N LYS A 16 -8.98 1.26 -7.53
CA LYS A 16 -10.18 1.38 -8.36
C LYS A 16 -10.21 0.31 -9.45
N ARG A 17 -9.10 0.05 -10.14
CA ARG A 17 -9.06 -1.02 -11.15
C ARG A 17 -9.34 -2.39 -10.58
N ILE A 18 -8.81 -2.68 -9.38
CA ILE A 18 -9.09 -3.94 -8.69
C ILE A 18 -10.57 -4.00 -8.30
N ALA A 19 -11.14 -2.92 -7.75
CA ALA A 19 -12.54 -2.84 -7.35
C ALA A 19 -13.48 -3.06 -8.53
N ASP A 20 -13.23 -2.36 -9.65
CA ASP A 20 -14.03 -2.48 -10.87
C ASP A 20 -14.01 -3.93 -11.43
N ALA A 21 -12.87 -4.62 -11.35
CA ALA A 21 -12.73 -5.99 -11.84
C ALA A 21 -13.34 -7.05 -10.93
N LEU A 22 -13.36 -6.81 -9.61
CA LEU A 22 -13.84 -7.77 -8.62
C LEU A 22 -15.30 -7.52 -8.19
N GLY A 23 -15.86 -6.36 -8.50
CA GLY A 23 -17.15 -5.91 -7.98
C GLY A 23 -17.11 -5.61 -6.47
N ASP A 24 -15.93 -5.35 -5.91
CA ASP A 24 -15.73 -5.18 -4.46
C ASP A 24 -15.93 -3.72 -4.01
N ALA A 25 -16.43 -3.55 -2.79
CA ALA A 25 -16.52 -2.24 -2.16
C ALA A 25 -15.13 -1.63 -1.92
N LEU A 26 -15.03 -0.31 -2.14
CA LEU A 26 -13.79 0.46 -2.05
C LEU A 26 -13.87 1.46 -0.89
N VAL A 27 -13.01 1.31 0.12
CA VAL A 27 -12.96 2.17 1.31
C VAL A 27 -11.69 3.01 1.32
N ASN A 28 -11.86 4.33 1.43
CA ASN A 28 -10.77 5.29 1.51
C ASN A 28 -10.24 5.41 2.93
N LEU A 29 -9.05 4.91 3.19
CA LEU A 29 -8.41 5.02 4.52
C LEU A 29 -7.99 6.45 4.88
N ASN A 30 -7.75 7.33 3.89
CA ASN A 30 -7.41 8.72 4.17
C ASN A 30 -8.53 9.41 4.98
N ASP A 31 -9.79 9.15 4.62
CA ASP A 31 -10.94 9.77 5.28
C ASP A 31 -11.10 9.23 6.71
N ARG A 32 -11.00 7.92 6.88
CA ARG A 32 -11.10 7.28 8.20
C ARG A 32 -9.95 7.69 9.13
N ILE A 33 -8.71 7.74 8.61
CA ILE A 33 -7.53 8.15 9.38
C ILE A 33 -7.64 9.62 9.80
N LYS A 34 -8.06 10.52 8.90
CA LYS A 34 -8.28 11.94 9.20
C LYS A 34 -9.36 12.15 10.27
N ALA A 35 -10.42 11.36 10.20
CA ALA A 35 -11.49 11.39 11.19
C ALA A 35 -11.15 10.66 12.51
N SER A 36 -9.94 10.06 12.62
CA SER A 36 -9.57 9.16 13.73
C SER A 36 -10.59 8.02 13.93
N ASP A 37 -11.29 7.63 12.87
CA ASP A 37 -12.31 6.59 12.88
C ASP A 37 -11.65 5.21 12.81
N THR A 38 -11.71 4.49 13.92
CA THR A 38 -11.26 3.10 14.06
C THR A 38 -12.43 2.14 14.32
N SER A 39 -13.65 2.55 13.99
CA SER A 39 -14.83 1.66 14.09
C SER A 39 -14.60 0.39 13.24
N PRO A 40 -15.18 -0.74 13.65
CA PRO A 40 -15.02 -2.00 12.93
C PRO A 40 -15.33 -1.89 11.43
N VAL A 41 -14.58 -2.64 10.63
CA VAL A 41 -14.86 -2.80 9.20
C VAL A 41 -15.46 -4.17 8.97
N GLU A 42 -16.70 -4.20 8.53
CA GLU A 42 -17.36 -5.44 8.09
C GLU A 42 -16.89 -5.78 6.68
N THR A 43 -16.38 -6.97 6.49
CA THR A 43 -15.85 -7.45 5.19
C THR A 43 -16.14 -8.92 5.01
N ASP A 44 -16.10 -9.37 3.78
CA ASP A 44 -16.07 -10.80 3.45
C ASP A 44 -14.69 -11.39 3.84
N GLU A 45 -14.52 -12.69 3.63
CA GLU A 45 -13.25 -13.37 3.91
C GLU A 45 -12.04 -12.76 3.19
N ARG A 46 -12.28 -12.10 2.03
CA ARG A 46 -11.27 -11.48 1.18
C ARG A 46 -11.09 -10.00 1.53
N LEU A 47 -9.90 -9.65 2.00
CA LEU A 47 -9.48 -8.28 2.25
C LEU A 47 -8.30 -7.92 1.36
N ILE A 48 -8.41 -6.80 0.64
CA ILE A 48 -7.33 -6.29 -0.21
C ILE A 48 -6.89 -4.93 0.33
N ILE A 49 -5.59 -4.76 0.57
CA ILE A 49 -5.01 -3.53 1.11
C ILE A 49 -4.11 -2.93 0.05
N VAL A 50 -4.49 -1.74 -0.46
CA VAL A 50 -3.76 -1.04 -1.52
C VAL A 50 -3.14 0.24 -0.96
N THR A 51 -1.80 0.34 -0.96
CA THR A 51 -1.08 1.47 -0.37
C THR A 51 0.13 1.88 -1.19
N PRO A 52 0.62 3.13 -1.04
CA PRO A 52 1.97 3.46 -1.49
C PRO A 52 3.02 2.80 -0.60
N THR A 53 4.25 2.80 -1.10
CA THR A 53 5.44 2.41 -0.33
C THR A 53 6.08 3.64 0.28
N TYR A 54 6.17 3.69 1.61
CA TYR A 54 6.89 4.73 2.35
C TYR A 54 8.08 4.11 3.08
N ALA A 55 9.28 4.47 2.65
CA ALA A 55 10.53 3.92 3.18
C ALA A 55 10.49 2.37 3.26
N TRP A 56 10.19 1.73 2.14
CA TRP A 56 10.17 0.26 1.94
C TRP A 56 9.19 -0.51 2.84
N ARG A 57 8.11 0.13 3.30
CA ARG A 57 6.99 -0.47 4.02
C ARG A 57 5.67 0.22 3.66
N ILE A 58 4.55 -0.31 4.13
CA ILE A 58 3.29 0.44 4.12
C ILE A 58 3.40 1.70 5.02
N PRO A 59 2.67 2.78 4.73
CA PRO A 59 2.68 3.98 5.57
C PRO A 59 2.37 3.66 7.03
N ARG A 60 3.13 4.24 7.97
CA ARG A 60 2.92 4.00 9.42
C ARG A 60 1.50 4.31 9.85
N VAL A 61 0.91 5.38 9.34
CA VAL A 61 -0.47 5.76 9.65
C VAL A 61 -1.48 4.68 9.25
N VAL A 62 -1.24 3.99 8.14
CA VAL A 62 -2.07 2.87 7.68
C VAL A 62 -1.86 1.64 8.56
N ARG A 63 -0.60 1.28 8.84
CA ARG A 63 -0.26 0.18 9.75
C ARG A 63 -0.93 0.36 11.11
N ASP A 64 -0.78 1.55 11.68
CA ASP A 64 -1.27 1.85 13.03
C ASP A 64 -2.80 1.89 13.08
N TRP A 65 -3.44 2.33 11.99
CA TRP A 65 -4.88 2.27 11.82
C TRP A 65 -5.36 0.81 11.72
N LEU A 66 -4.72 -0.02 10.89
CA LEU A 66 -5.05 -1.44 10.76
C LEU A 66 -4.91 -2.20 12.08
N ARG A 67 -3.90 -1.88 12.89
CA ARG A 67 -3.72 -2.48 14.22
C ARG A 67 -4.88 -2.17 15.16
N LYS A 68 -5.39 -0.93 15.13
CA LYS A 68 -6.45 -0.45 16.02
C LYS A 68 -7.85 -0.87 15.57
N THR A 69 -8.05 -1.06 14.28
CA THR A 69 -9.37 -1.34 13.71
C THR A 69 -9.65 -2.84 13.68
N GLU A 70 -10.82 -3.25 14.14
CA GLU A 70 -11.30 -4.62 14.01
C GLU A 70 -11.73 -4.87 12.55
N LEU A 71 -11.27 -5.99 11.98
CA LEU A 71 -11.57 -6.40 10.60
C LEU A 71 -12.46 -7.64 10.64
N ARG A 72 -13.77 -7.43 10.78
CA ARG A 72 -14.76 -8.50 10.96
C ARG A 72 -15.03 -9.22 9.66
N GLY A 73 -15.01 -10.54 9.71
CA GLY A 73 -15.23 -11.39 8.54
C GLY A 73 -13.97 -11.68 7.73
N ALA A 74 -12.94 -10.82 7.77
CA ALA A 74 -11.70 -11.05 7.06
C ALA A 74 -10.98 -12.32 7.53
N LYS A 75 -10.54 -13.16 6.57
CA LYS A 75 -9.70 -14.34 6.83
C LYS A 75 -8.39 -14.30 6.07
N ARG A 76 -8.41 -13.76 4.86
CA ARG A 76 -7.27 -13.70 3.94
C ARG A 76 -7.02 -12.27 3.50
N SER A 77 -5.74 -11.85 3.46
CA SER A 77 -5.38 -10.50 3.06
C SER A 77 -4.30 -10.49 1.97
N TRP A 78 -4.54 -9.72 0.92
CA TRP A 78 -3.61 -9.40 -0.17
C TRP A 78 -3.14 -7.96 -0.01
N PHE A 79 -1.83 -7.73 -0.14
CA PHE A 79 -1.28 -6.38 -0.18
C PHE A 79 -0.87 -6.03 -1.61
N VAL A 80 -1.30 -4.86 -2.09
CA VAL A 80 -0.86 -4.32 -3.38
C VAL A 80 -0.20 -2.97 -3.11
N MET A 81 1.11 -2.90 -3.32
CA MET A 81 1.90 -1.72 -2.98
C MET A 81 2.39 -1.01 -4.23
N THR A 82 2.06 0.29 -4.35
CA THR A 82 2.61 1.14 -5.40
C THR A 82 3.94 1.75 -4.96
N CYS A 83 4.91 1.82 -5.87
CA CYS A 83 6.24 2.37 -5.62
C CYS A 83 6.79 3.04 -6.89
N GLY A 84 7.83 3.88 -6.74
CA GLY A 84 8.56 4.45 -7.89
C GLY A 84 9.51 3.44 -8.52
N SER A 85 10.09 2.54 -7.70
CA SER A 85 11.04 1.51 -8.17
C SER A 85 10.81 0.15 -7.49
N GLU A 86 10.83 0.11 -6.16
CA GLU A 86 10.82 -1.13 -5.38
C GLU A 86 10.09 -0.99 -4.04
N ILE A 87 9.67 -2.11 -3.48
CA ILE A 87 9.02 -2.19 -2.16
C ILE A 87 9.96 -2.76 -1.08
N GLY A 88 11.19 -3.15 -1.46
CA GLY A 88 12.12 -3.81 -0.57
C GLY A 88 11.54 -5.09 0.03
N ASN A 89 11.80 -5.32 1.31
CA ASN A 89 11.27 -6.47 2.06
C ASN A 89 9.94 -6.18 2.77
N ALA A 90 9.05 -5.39 2.14
CA ALA A 90 7.75 -5.03 2.72
C ALA A 90 6.87 -6.25 3.02
N ASP A 91 6.96 -7.30 2.20
CA ASP A 91 6.18 -8.53 2.38
C ASP A 91 6.36 -9.15 3.76
N LYS A 92 7.60 -9.15 4.31
CA LYS A 92 7.86 -9.62 5.67
C LYS A 92 6.98 -8.89 6.70
N TYR A 93 6.95 -7.56 6.64
CA TYR A 93 6.22 -6.71 7.60
C TYR A 93 4.70 -6.78 7.41
N ASN A 94 4.25 -6.99 6.18
CA ASN A 94 2.83 -7.23 5.90
C ASN A 94 2.38 -8.59 6.46
N ARG A 95 3.22 -9.64 6.36
CA ARG A 95 2.97 -10.95 6.99
C ARG A 95 2.92 -10.86 8.51
N GLU A 96 3.86 -10.12 9.12
CA GLU A 96 3.85 -9.87 10.56
C GLU A 96 2.53 -9.18 10.99
N LEU A 97 2.09 -8.16 10.25
CA LEU A 97 0.82 -7.48 10.50
C LEU A 97 -0.39 -8.42 10.34
N CYS A 98 -0.39 -9.28 9.32
CA CYS A 98 -1.43 -10.30 9.17
C CYS A 98 -1.47 -11.24 10.37
N THR A 99 -0.32 -11.69 10.85
CA THR A 99 -0.23 -12.55 12.05
C THR A 99 -0.79 -11.84 13.28
N GLU A 100 -0.43 -10.56 13.49
CA GLU A 100 -0.98 -9.73 14.57
C GLU A 100 -2.52 -9.61 14.50
N LYS A 101 -3.08 -9.64 13.29
CA LYS A 101 -4.53 -9.50 13.04
C LYS A 101 -5.27 -10.85 12.91
N GLY A 102 -4.57 -11.99 13.03
CA GLY A 102 -5.17 -13.32 12.84
C GLY A 102 -5.58 -13.61 11.41
N LEU A 103 -4.93 -12.99 10.41
CA LEU A 103 -5.23 -13.14 8.99
C LEU A 103 -4.20 -14.02 8.29
N SER A 104 -4.64 -14.81 7.31
CA SER A 104 -3.76 -15.48 6.37
C SER A 104 -3.23 -14.46 5.35
N CYS A 105 -1.91 -14.23 5.33
CA CYS A 105 -1.30 -13.35 4.35
C CYS A 105 -1.14 -14.04 3.00
N MET A 106 -1.79 -13.50 1.98
CA MET A 106 -1.75 -14.02 0.61
C MET A 106 -0.61 -13.39 -0.22
N GLY A 107 0.26 -12.62 0.42
CA GLY A 107 1.45 -12.02 -0.18
C GLY A 107 1.31 -10.55 -0.53
N THR A 108 2.39 -9.99 -1.10
CA THR A 108 2.49 -8.58 -1.47
C THR A 108 2.86 -8.44 -2.94
N ALA A 109 2.01 -7.79 -3.73
CA ALA A 109 2.29 -7.44 -5.12
C ALA A 109 2.90 -6.03 -5.18
N GLN A 110 3.95 -5.88 -5.98
CA GLN A 110 4.58 -4.60 -6.31
C GLN A 110 4.01 -4.06 -7.61
N ILE A 111 3.59 -2.79 -7.62
CA ILE A 111 3.15 -2.09 -8.83
C ILE A 111 3.99 -0.81 -8.99
N VAL A 112 4.83 -0.79 -10.01
CA VAL A 112 5.65 0.39 -10.30
C VAL A 112 4.77 1.48 -10.93
N MET A 113 4.74 2.66 -10.31
CA MET A 113 3.93 3.81 -10.68
C MET A 113 4.82 5.07 -10.79
N PRO A 114 4.34 6.15 -11.41
CA PRO A 114 5.11 7.37 -11.50
C PRO A 114 5.63 7.86 -10.14
N GLU A 115 6.93 8.20 -10.07
CA GLU A 115 7.54 8.73 -8.85
C GLU A 115 6.86 10.03 -8.42
N ASN A 116 6.58 10.15 -7.14
CA ASN A 116 5.91 11.30 -6.55
C ASN A 116 6.56 11.80 -5.24
N TYR A 117 7.69 11.22 -4.84
CA TYR A 117 8.44 11.67 -3.68
C TYR A 117 9.39 12.81 -4.07
N ILE A 118 8.79 13.98 -4.33
CA ILE A 118 9.48 15.18 -4.86
C ILE A 118 10.52 15.79 -3.90
N ALA A 119 10.54 15.39 -2.63
CA ALA A 119 11.57 15.82 -1.68
C ALA A 119 12.96 15.27 -2.01
N MET A 120 13.05 14.13 -2.71
CA MET A 120 14.32 13.49 -3.09
C MET A 120 14.44 13.17 -4.58
N PHE A 121 13.33 13.13 -5.32
CA PHE A 121 13.30 12.73 -6.72
C PHE A 121 12.49 13.72 -7.55
N SER A 122 12.80 13.80 -8.84
CA SER A 122 11.99 14.59 -9.77
C SER A 122 10.77 13.78 -10.24
N ALA A 123 9.60 14.38 -10.20
CA ALA A 123 8.42 13.79 -10.81
C ALA A 123 8.60 13.65 -12.33
N PRO A 124 8.21 12.54 -12.94
CA PRO A 124 8.33 12.37 -14.38
C PRO A 124 7.39 13.33 -15.13
N GLN A 125 7.80 13.79 -16.31
CA GLN A 125 6.94 14.52 -17.22
C GLN A 125 5.71 13.70 -17.64
N ALA A 126 4.63 14.37 -18.03
CA ALA A 126 3.32 13.75 -18.28
C ALA A 126 3.37 12.55 -19.24
N ASP A 127 4.14 12.66 -20.35
CA ASP A 127 4.27 11.56 -21.32
C ASP A 127 4.96 10.34 -20.71
N LYS A 128 6.02 10.57 -19.95
CA LYS A 128 6.72 9.51 -19.24
C LYS A 128 5.84 8.87 -18.16
N ALA A 129 5.09 9.68 -17.43
CA ALA A 129 4.13 9.19 -16.44
C ALA A 129 3.07 8.29 -17.09
N ARG A 130 2.50 8.70 -18.22
CA ARG A 130 1.56 7.87 -19.00
C ARG A 130 2.16 6.53 -19.43
N GLN A 131 3.42 6.52 -19.89
CA GLN A 131 4.13 5.29 -20.24
C GLN A 131 4.33 4.36 -19.04
N ILE A 132 4.69 4.90 -17.87
CA ILE A 132 4.84 4.11 -16.64
C ILE A 132 3.50 3.49 -16.24
N VAL A 133 2.41 4.27 -16.23
CA VAL A 133 1.06 3.75 -15.94
C VAL A 133 0.64 2.68 -16.96
N ALA A 134 0.95 2.86 -18.25
CA ALA A 134 0.66 1.85 -19.26
C ALA A 134 1.42 0.54 -19.00
N LYS A 135 2.70 0.62 -18.59
CA LYS A 135 3.52 -0.55 -18.23
C LYS A 135 3.05 -1.24 -16.95
N ALA A 136 2.42 -0.53 -16.02
CA ALA A 136 1.88 -1.09 -14.79
C ALA A 136 0.61 -1.95 -15.02
N LYS A 137 -0.11 -1.74 -16.13
CA LYS A 137 -1.38 -2.46 -16.38
C LYS A 137 -1.27 -3.97 -16.33
N PRO A 138 -0.30 -4.63 -17.01
CA PRO A 138 -0.15 -6.09 -16.93
C PRO A 138 0.11 -6.61 -15.51
N ASP A 139 0.84 -5.84 -14.68
CA ASP A 139 1.12 -6.22 -13.29
C ASP A 139 -0.15 -6.13 -12.44
N ILE A 140 -0.96 -5.09 -12.65
CA ILE A 140 -2.26 -4.95 -12.01
C ILE A 140 -3.19 -6.10 -12.43
N ASP A 141 -3.23 -6.43 -13.72
CA ASP A 141 -4.09 -7.49 -14.25
C ASP A 141 -3.68 -8.87 -13.68
N ARG A 142 -2.37 -9.14 -13.54
CA ARG A 142 -1.87 -10.35 -12.84
C ARG A 142 -2.29 -10.40 -11.38
N ALA A 143 -2.21 -9.27 -10.68
CA ALA A 143 -2.65 -9.18 -9.28
C ALA A 143 -4.16 -9.46 -9.17
N ILE A 144 -4.98 -8.89 -10.06
CA ILE A 144 -6.42 -9.14 -10.13
C ILE A 144 -6.70 -10.62 -10.35
N ALA A 145 -6.05 -11.26 -11.33
CA ALA A 145 -6.25 -12.67 -11.63
C ALA A 145 -5.93 -13.58 -10.43
N ALA A 146 -4.81 -13.34 -9.75
CA ALA A 146 -4.43 -14.10 -8.56
C ALA A 146 -5.45 -13.92 -7.40
N ILE A 147 -5.94 -12.69 -7.19
CA ILE A 147 -6.96 -12.42 -6.17
C ILE A 147 -8.28 -13.12 -6.51
N GLN A 148 -8.70 -13.09 -7.78
CA GLN A 148 -9.92 -13.78 -8.25
C GLN A 148 -9.84 -15.29 -8.05
N ALA A 149 -8.66 -15.86 -8.35
CA ALA A 149 -8.42 -17.30 -8.13
C ALA A 149 -8.23 -17.67 -6.65
N GLY A 150 -8.13 -16.68 -5.73
CA GLY A 150 -7.84 -16.93 -4.33
C GLY A 150 -6.41 -17.43 -4.09
N GLU A 151 -5.50 -17.17 -5.01
CA GLU A 151 -4.11 -17.60 -4.98
C GLU A 151 -3.21 -16.61 -4.26
N CYS A 152 -2.10 -17.11 -3.72
CA CYS A 152 -1.05 -16.25 -3.17
C CYS A 152 -0.31 -15.53 -4.29
N PHE A 153 0.09 -14.27 -4.01
CA PHE A 153 1.06 -13.62 -4.89
C PHE A 153 2.41 -14.35 -4.85
N ALA A 154 3.09 -14.38 -5.99
CA ALA A 154 4.44 -14.93 -6.06
C ALA A 154 5.36 -14.23 -5.05
N PRO A 155 6.23 -14.95 -4.35
CA PRO A 155 7.16 -14.36 -3.40
C PRO A 155 8.04 -13.30 -4.06
N THR A 156 8.16 -12.13 -3.42
CA THR A 156 9.13 -11.13 -3.86
C THR A 156 10.55 -11.63 -3.57
N ARG A 157 11.43 -11.48 -4.56
CA ARG A 157 12.87 -11.77 -4.34
C ARG A 157 13.46 -10.65 -3.49
N ASN A 158 14.03 -11.02 -2.35
CA ASN A 158 14.65 -10.08 -1.41
C ASN A 158 16.15 -10.35 -1.31
N ASN A 159 16.93 -9.33 -1.53
CA ASN A 159 18.37 -9.33 -1.34
C ASN A 159 18.76 -8.70 0.02
N LEU A 160 20.07 -8.62 0.30
CA LEU A 160 20.55 -8.02 1.56
C LEU A 160 20.19 -6.53 1.67
N TYR A 161 20.24 -5.79 0.55
CA TYR A 161 19.86 -4.39 0.49
C TYR A 161 18.40 -4.19 0.90
N ASP A 162 17.47 -4.97 0.35
CA ASP A 162 16.04 -4.91 0.69
C ASP A 162 15.78 -5.14 2.19
N ARG A 163 16.52 -6.09 2.77
CA ARG A 163 16.44 -6.39 4.22
C ARG A 163 16.96 -5.25 5.07
N LEU A 164 18.06 -4.61 4.67
CA LEU A 164 18.62 -3.46 5.36
C LEU A 164 17.71 -2.24 5.27
N MET A 165 17.20 -1.92 4.07
CA MET A 165 16.35 -0.76 3.83
C MET A 165 15.02 -0.88 4.57
N SER A 166 14.34 -2.01 4.43
CA SER A 166 13.08 -2.23 5.14
C SER A 166 13.27 -2.49 6.64
N GLY A 167 14.43 -2.96 7.06
CA GLY A 167 14.77 -3.27 8.45
C GLY A 167 15.26 -2.04 9.23
N PRO A 168 16.59 -1.96 9.52
CA PRO A 168 17.15 -0.91 10.38
C PRO A 168 17.08 0.49 9.76
N VAL A 169 17.17 0.61 8.42
CA VAL A 169 17.13 1.92 7.76
C VAL A 169 15.75 2.59 7.88
N ASN A 170 14.67 1.85 7.79
CA ASN A 170 13.31 2.41 7.92
C ASN A 170 13.09 3.23 9.20
N PRO A 171 13.32 2.71 10.43
CA PRO A 171 13.12 3.51 11.64
C PRO A 171 14.09 4.68 11.75
N ILE A 172 15.36 4.53 11.28
CA ILE A 172 16.36 5.61 11.23
C ILE A 172 15.89 6.73 10.30
N PHE A 173 15.41 6.37 9.09
CA PHE A 173 14.85 7.32 8.13
C PHE A 173 13.71 8.14 8.75
N TYR A 174 12.76 7.49 9.40
CA TYR A 174 11.66 8.20 10.06
C TYR A 174 12.13 9.09 11.21
N LYS A 175 13.13 8.67 11.97
CA LYS A 175 13.67 9.47 13.11
C LYS A 175 14.38 10.74 12.66
N PHE A 176 15.14 10.68 11.58
CA PHE A 176 16.04 11.77 11.19
C PHE A 176 15.55 12.60 9.99
N PHE A 177 14.82 11.99 9.06
CA PHE A 177 14.43 12.63 7.80
C PHE A 177 12.95 13.00 7.69
N VAL A 178 12.06 12.28 8.39
CA VAL A 178 10.62 12.59 8.38
C VAL A 178 10.31 13.52 9.54
N LYS A 179 10.44 14.84 9.30
CA LYS A 179 10.16 15.89 10.28
C LYS A 179 9.06 16.80 9.75
N ALA A 180 8.06 17.08 10.58
CA ALA A 180 6.95 17.96 10.23
C ALA A 180 7.04 19.36 10.86
N ASN A 181 8.11 19.66 11.62
CA ASN A 181 8.22 20.89 12.41
C ASN A 181 8.17 22.18 11.58
N ALA A 182 8.60 22.12 10.32
CA ALA A 182 8.57 23.26 9.39
C ALA A 182 7.38 23.19 8.41
N PHE A 183 6.52 22.18 8.53
CA PHE A 183 5.36 22.02 7.65
C PHE A 183 4.18 22.83 8.19
N THR A 184 3.63 23.68 7.35
CA THR A 184 2.40 24.43 7.63
C THR A 184 1.33 24.09 6.60
N ALA A 185 0.11 23.88 7.06
CA ALA A 185 -1.06 23.71 6.19
C ALA A 185 -2.02 24.87 6.44
N SER A 186 -2.53 25.48 5.36
CA SER A 186 -3.60 26.47 5.44
C SER A 186 -4.97 25.77 5.42
N GLY A 187 -6.02 26.49 5.82
CA GLY A 187 -7.39 25.99 5.72
C GLY A 187 -7.90 25.79 4.27
N ALA A 188 -7.08 26.13 3.26
CA ALA A 188 -7.39 25.95 1.84
C ALA A 188 -6.97 24.55 1.30
N CYS A 189 -6.38 23.69 2.15
CA CYS A 189 -6.04 22.31 1.77
C CYS A 189 -7.24 21.35 1.90
#